data_f2c884b2d12e869c4fff59f9eecdcdd5
#
_entry.id   f2c884b2d12e869c4fff59f9eecdcdd5
#
_cell.length_a   1.000
_cell.length_b   1.000
_cell.length_c   1.000
_cell.angle_alpha   90.00
_cell.angle_beta   90.00
_cell.angle_gamma   90.00
#
_symmetry.space_group_name_H-M   'P 1'
#
loop_
_entity.id
_entity.type
_entity.pdbx_description
1 polymer ?
#
loop_
_entity_poly.entity_id
_entity_poly.type
_entity_poly.pdbx_seq_one_letter_code
_entity_poly.pdbx_strand_id
1 'polypeptide(L)'
;MLNTRTAPYAALVLRLSLGLLFLAHAGAKVFVFTIPGFVGYFASLGLPAVLAYAVLALETLGGLALVLGIYAPLVAIPLFMEILGTIVIVHGANGWMSDSKGGGWEFPALWAAGLLALYLIGDGPYALRPTNSAKR
;
A
#
# COMPACT_ATOMS: atom_id res chain seq x y z
N MET A 1 -26.90 0.90 -6.42
CA MET A 1 -26.73 0.07 -7.63
C MET A 1 -25.37 0.37 -8.24
N LEU A 2 -24.55 -0.62 -8.57
CA LEU A 2 -23.22 -0.43 -9.13
C LEU A 2 -23.32 0.01 -10.61
N ASN A 3 -22.58 1.07 -11.00
CA ASN A 3 -22.46 1.44 -12.40
C ASN A 3 -21.44 0.52 -13.10
N THR A 4 -21.91 -0.49 -13.78
CA THR A 4 -21.06 -1.51 -14.40
C THR A 4 -20.20 -0.98 -15.57
N ARG A 5 -20.56 0.16 -16.16
CA ARG A 5 -19.76 0.78 -17.24
C ARG A 5 -18.51 1.47 -16.72
N THR A 6 -18.59 2.10 -15.54
CA THR A 6 -17.50 2.90 -14.98
C THR A 6 -16.72 2.17 -13.87
N ALA A 7 -17.29 1.15 -13.26
CA ALA A 7 -16.64 0.39 -12.19
C ALA A 7 -15.22 -0.13 -12.57
N PRO A 8 -14.95 -0.62 -13.79
CA PRO A 8 -13.61 -1.02 -14.18
C PRO A 8 -12.58 0.13 -14.13
N TYR A 9 -13.00 1.34 -14.50
CA TYR A 9 -12.13 2.52 -14.44
C TYR A 9 -11.89 2.98 -13.01
N ALA A 10 -12.85 2.77 -12.09
CA ALA A 10 -12.63 3.02 -10.67
C ALA A 10 -11.52 2.11 -10.12
N ALA A 11 -11.50 0.83 -10.51
CA ALA A 11 -10.41 -0.08 -10.18
C ALA A 11 -9.05 0.41 -10.72
N LEU A 12 -9.00 0.88 -11.96
CA LEU A 12 -7.78 1.46 -12.54
C LEU A 12 -7.28 2.67 -11.76
N VAL A 13 -8.16 3.62 -11.46
CA VAL A 13 -7.81 4.84 -10.69
C VAL A 13 -7.28 4.45 -9.32
N LEU A 14 -7.98 3.57 -8.62
CA LEU A 14 -7.60 3.11 -7.28
C LEU A 14 -6.25 2.40 -7.30
N ARG A 15 -6.03 1.51 -8.26
CA ARG A 15 -4.77 0.77 -8.44
C ARG A 15 -3.58 1.70 -8.69
N LEU A 16 -3.74 2.65 -9.62
CA LEU A 16 -2.69 3.62 -9.93
C LEU A 16 -2.39 4.53 -8.74
N SER A 17 -3.43 5.04 -8.07
CA SER A 17 -3.27 5.90 -6.89
C SER A 17 -2.53 5.18 -5.76
N LEU A 18 -2.95 3.97 -5.43
CA LEU A 18 -2.31 3.17 -4.37
C LEU A 18 -0.88 2.79 -4.76
N GLY A 19 -0.65 2.35 -5.99
CA GLY A 19 0.69 1.99 -6.48
C GLY A 19 1.66 3.16 -6.43
N LEU A 20 1.27 4.33 -6.92
CA LEU A 20 2.07 5.54 -6.85
C LEU A 20 2.33 5.99 -5.41
N LEU A 21 1.35 5.84 -4.52
CA LEU A 21 1.50 6.16 -3.11
C LEU A 21 2.55 5.27 -2.44
N PHE A 22 2.54 3.96 -2.67
CA PHE A 22 3.57 3.05 -2.17
C PHE A 22 4.95 3.38 -2.72
N LEU A 23 5.06 3.66 -4.03
CA LEU A 23 6.33 4.04 -4.64
C LEU A 23 6.88 5.35 -4.08
N ALA A 24 6.04 6.34 -3.82
CA ALA A 24 6.43 7.59 -3.18
C ALA A 24 6.95 7.36 -1.76
N HIS A 25 6.29 6.50 -0.97
CA HIS A 25 6.72 6.14 0.38
C HIS A 25 8.01 5.31 0.40
N ALA A 26 8.17 4.35 -0.52
CA ALA A 26 9.42 3.64 -0.71
C ALA A 26 10.55 4.59 -1.11
N GLY A 27 10.29 5.50 -2.04
CA GLY A 27 11.23 6.55 -2.46
C GLY A 27 11.66 7.45 -1.29
N ALA A 28 10.72 7.88 -0.45
CA ALA A 28 11.04 8.66 0.73
C ALA A 28 11.97 7.91 1.70
N LYS A 29 11.75 6.60 1.89
CA LYS A 29 12.62 5.76 2.73
C LYS A 29 14.05 5.65 2.20
N VAL A 30 14.22 5.67 0.88
CA VAL A 30 15.54 5.57 0.24
C VAL A 30 16.24 6.92 0.15
N PHE A 31 15.55 7.95 -0.31
CA PHE A 31 16.17 9.23 -0.70
C PHE A 31 16.09 10.32 0.38
N VAL A 32 15.11 10.25 1.28
CA VAL A 32 14.91 11.24 2.35
C VAL A 32 15.42 10.71 3.68
N PHE A 33 14.89 9.58 4.14
CA PHE A 33 15.31 8.97 5.39
C PHE A 33 16.62 8.20 5.29
N THR A 34 17.02 7.79 4.11
CA THR A 34 18.07 6.84 3.79
C THR A 34 17.77 5.42 4.31
N ILE A 35 18.33 4.41 3.66
CA ILE A 35 18.14 3.02 4.10
C ILE A 35 18.66 2.80 5.54
N PRO A 36 19.88 3.27 5.92
CA PRO A 36 20.34 3.16 7.30
C PRO A 36 19.43 3.89 8.30
N GLY A 37 18.92 5.05 7.96
CA GLY A 37 17.98 5.81 8.81
C GLY A 37 16.67 5.06 9.00
N PHE A 38 16.12 4.48 7.96
CA PHE A 38 14.89 3.67 8.03
C PHE A 38 15.10 2.39 8.86
N VAL A 39 16.22 1.70 8.68
CA VAL A 39 16.59 0.54 9.52
C VAL A 39 16.76 0.94 10.98
N GLY A 40 17.40 2.08 11.23
CA GLY A 40 17.55 2.64 12.59
C GLY A 40 16.20 2.97 13.24
N TYR A 41 15.25 3.47 12.47
CA TYR A 41 13.89 3.71 12.94
C TYR A 41 13.20 2.40 13.39
N PHE A 42 13.31 1.32 12.61
CA PHE A 42 12.79 0.00 12.99
C PHE A 42 13.45 -0.52 14.28
N ALA A 43 14.76 -0.35 14.40
CA ALA A 43 15.47 -0.70 15.62
C ALA A 43 14.94 0.08 16.85
N SER A 44 14.61 1.36 16.69
CA SER A 44 14.02 2.16 17.77
C SER A 44 12.62 1.69 18.21
N LEU A 45 11.91 0.98 17.32
CA LEU A 45 10.62 0.34 17.61
C LEU A 45 10.78 -1.08 18.18
N GLY A 46 12.01 -1.56 18.37
CA GLY A 46 12.28 -2.94 18.80
C GLY A 46 12.10 -3.98 17.69
N LEU A 47 12.08 -3.57 16.42
CA LEU A 47 11.87 -4.43 15.27
C LEU A 47 13.22 -4.79 14.61
N PRO A 48 13.36 -6.03 14.08
CA PRO A 48 14.60 -6.45 13.44
C PRO A 48 14.84 -5.74 12.10
N ALA A 49 16.10 -5.51 11.74
CA ALA A 49 16.50 -4.87 10.49
C ALA A 49 15.94 -5.57 9.24
N VAL A 50 15.85 -6.91 9.26
CA VAL A 50 15.29 -7.69 8.16
C VAL A 50 13.86 -7.28 7.81
N LEU A 51 13.08 -6.87 8.79
CA LEU A 51 11.71 -6.41 8.58
C LEU A 51 11.68 -5.05 7.86
N ALA A 52 12.62 -4.15 8.14
CA ALA A 52 12.74 -2.88 7.41
C ALA A 52 13.04 -3.12 5.91
N TYR A 53 13.96 -4.03 5.60
CA TYR A 53 14.24 -4.40 4.22
C TYR A 53 13.04 -5.10 3.55
N ALA A 54 12.33 -5.97 4.26
CA ALA A 54 11.14 -6.64 3.75
C ALA A 54 10.03 -5.65 3.42
N VAL A 55 9.78 -4.67 4.28
CA VAL A 55 8.79 -3.59 4.04
C VAL A 55 9.20 -2.75 2.83
N LEU A 56 10.46 -2.32 2.74
CA LEU A 56 10.94 -1.55 1.60
C LEU A 56 10.80 -2.32 0.28
N ALA A 57 11.14 -3.60 0.27
CA ALA A 57 10.96 -4.47 -0.90
C ALA A 57 9.49 -4.64 -1.26
N LEU A 58 8.62 -4.87 -0.27
CA LEU A 58 7.18 -5.04 -0.48
C LEU A 58 6.53 -3.76 -1.04
N GLU A 59 6.83 -2.60 -0.49
CA GLU A 59 6.31 -1.31 -1.01
C GLU A 59 6.81 -1.02 -2.42
N THR A 60 8.07 -1.30 -2.71
CA THR A 60 8.66 -1.04 -4.04
C THR A 60 8.07 -2.00 -5.08
N LEU A 61 8.18 -3.30 -4.85
CA LEU A 61 7.69 -4.31 -5.80
C LEU A 61 6.18 -4.34 -5.87
N GLY A 62 5.50 -4.21 -4.74
CA GLY A 62 4.04 -4.14 -4.66
C GLY A 62 3.50 -2.88 -5.34
N GLY A 63 4.11 -1.72 -5.10
CA GLY A 63 3.75 -0.46 -5.76
C GLY A 63 3.90 -0.55 -7.28
N LEU A 64 5.02 -1.10 -7.77
CA LEU A 64 5.23 -1.35 -9.21
C LEU A 64 4.19 -2.33 -9.77
N ALA A 65 3.92 -3.42 -9.07
CA ALA A 65 2.94 -4.41 -9.50
C ALA A 65 1.53 -3.81 -9.58
N LEU A 66 1.14 -2.95 -8.63
CA LEU A 66 -0.12 -2.22 -8.66
C LEU A 66 -0.20 -1.28 -9.87
N VAL A 67 0.83 -0.47 -10.12
CA VAL A 67 0.86 0.45 -11.28
C VAL A 67 0.74 -0.32 -12.58
N LEU A 68 1.52 -1.38 -12.74
CA LEU A 68 1.53 -2.20 -13.96
C LEU A 68 0.30 -3.11 -14.09
N GLY A 69 -0.43 -3.34 -13.02
CA GLY A 69 -1.56 -4.29 -13.01
C GLY A 69 -1.10 -5.74 -13.14
N ILE A 70 -0.16 -6.12 -12.31
CA ILE A 70 0.33 -7.49 -12.20
C ILE A 70 -0.28 -8.11 -10.96
N TYR A 71 -1.29 -8.97 -11.13
CA TYR A 71 -2.01 -9.64 -10.05
C TYR A 71 -2.44 -8.68 -8.92
N ALA A 72 -2.92 -7.48 -9.29
CA ALA A 72 -3.15 -6.38 -8.35
C ALA A 72 -4.01 -6.74 -7.12
N PRO A 73 -5.12 -7.49 -7.22
CA PRO A 73 -5.87 -7.94 -6.05
C PRO A 73 -5.04 -8.80 -5.09
N LEU A 74 -4.20 -9.70 -5.61
CA LEU A 74 -3.37 -10.56 -4.77
C LEU A 74 -2.25 -9.77 -4.10
N VAL A 75 -1.64 -8.83 -4.82
CA VAL A 75 -0.62 -7.93 -4.29
C VAL A 75 -1.19 -7.00 -3.21
N ALA A 76 -2.44 -6.60 -3.33
CA ALA A 76 -3.10 -5.78 -2.32
C ALA A 76 -3.18 -6.46 -0.94
N ILE A 77 -3.18 -7.79 -0.85
CA ILE A 77 -3.28 -8.52 0.43
C ILE A 77 -2.06 -8.26 1.33
N PRO A 78 -0.81 -8.56 0.92
CA PRO A 78 0.35 -8.30 1.76
C PRO A 78 0.55 -6.81 2.05
N LEU A 79 0.24 -5.92 1.11
CA LEU A 79 0.29 -4.47 1.33
C LEU A 79 -0.76 -4.02 2.36
N PHE A 80 -1.96 -4.60 2.33
CA PHE A 80 -2.99 -4.35 3.34
C PHE A 80 -2.52 -4.77 4.75
N MET A 81 -1.91 -5.95 4.86
CA MET A 81 -1.36 -6.43 6.14
C MET A 81 -0.24 -5.54 6.66
N GLU A 82 0.62 -5.03 5.78
CA GLU A 82 1.66 -4.06 6.13
C GLU A 82 1.06 -2.77 6.70
N ILE A 83 0.06 -2.19 6.03
CA ILE A 83 -0.61 -0.97 6.51
C ILE A 83 -1.30 -1.20 7.85
N LEU A 84 -1.93 -2.35 8.06
CA LEU A 84 -2.47 -2.70 9.39
C LEU A 84 -1.37 -2.78 10.46
N GLY A 85 -0.22 -3.37 10.12
CA GLY A 85 0.95 -3.39 10.99
C GLY A 85 1.44 -1.97 11.33
N THR A 86 1.47 -1.09 10.37
CA THR A 86 1.82 0.33 10.55
C THR A 86 0.83 1.04 11.50
N ILE A 87 -0.47 0.77 11.38
CA ILE A 87 -1.47 1.32 12.32
C ILE A 87 -1.18 0.82 13.72
N VAL A 88 -1.00 -0.48 13.91
CA VAL A 88 -0.84 -1.07 15.25
C VAL A 88 0.46 -0.61 15.92
N ILE A 89 1.58 -0.60 15.17
CA ILE A 89 2.92 -0.41 15.75
C ILE A 89 3.30 1.07 15.83
N VAL A 90 2.89 1.89 14.86
CA VAL A 90 3.36 3.26 14.71
C VAL A 90 2.28 4.29 15.05
N HIS A 91 1.13 4.20 14.40
CA HIS A 91 0.16 5.30 14.42
C HIS A 91 -0.97 5.14 15.44
N GLY A 92 -1.27 3.92 15.88
CA GLY A 92 -2.43 3.64 16.73
C GLY A 92 -2.46 4.43 18.05
N ALA A 93 -1.29 4.61 18.68
CA ALA A 93 -1.17 5.37 19.91
C ALA A 93 -1.22 6.90 19.72
N ASN A 94 -1.11 7.39 18.47
CA ASN A 94 -1.03 8.82 18.17
C ASN A 94 -2.41 9.49 17.99
N GLY A 95 -3.50 8.73 18.16
CA GLY A 95 -4.86 9.22 17.96
C GLY A 95 -5.31 9.12 16.48
N TRP A 96 -6.52 9.59 16.21
CA TRP A 96 -7.14 9.49 14.91
C TRP A 96 -6.54 10.45 13.88
N MET A 97 -6.41 11.73 14.21
CA MET A 97 -6.07 12.81 13.28
C MET A 97 -4.64 12.69 12.74
N SER A 98 -4.46 12.86 11.45
CA SER A 98 -3.16 12.79 10.78
C SER A 98 -2.19 13.90 11.21
N ASP A 99 -2.68 15.04 11.69
CA ASP A 99 -1.90 16.16 12.20
C ASP A 99 -1.46 15.96 13.67
N SER A 100 -1.89 14.90 14.34
CA SER A 100 -1.40 14.53 15.67
C SER A 100 0.11 14.30 15.66
N LYS A 101 0.76 14.56 16.79
CA LYS A 101 2.21 14.33 16.93
C LYS A 101 2.55 12.88 16.62
N GLY A 102 3.41 12.67 15.63
CA GLY A 102 3.78 11.34 15.11
C GLY A 102 2.80 10.79 14.05
N GLY A 103 1.79 11.55 13.66
CA GLY A 103 0.76 11.16 12.69
C GLY A 103 -0.27 10.19 13.26
N GLY A 104 -1.56 10.53 13.20
CA GLY A 104 -2.65 9.64 13.58
C GLY A 104 -2.91 8.57 12.51
N TRP A 105 -3.85 7.68 12.79
CA TRP A 105 -4.09 6.50 11.96
C TRP A 105 -5.23 6.68 10.91
N GLU A 106 -5.84 7.88 10.77
CA GLU A 106 -6.90 8.09 9.78
C GLU A 106 -6.44 7.85 8.34
N PHE A 107 -5.26 8.34 7.97
CA PHE A 107 -4.73 8.16 6.63
C PHE A 107 -4.32 6.71 6.35
N PRO A 108 -3.58 6.01 7.22
CA PRO A 108 -3.37 4.57 7.08
C PRO A 108 -4.66 3.76 7.02
N ALA A 109 -5.70 4.14 7.77
CA ALA A 109 -7.00 3.46 7.72
C ALA A 109 -7.67 3.61 6.34
N LEU A 110 -7.67 4.82 5.78
CA LEU A 110 -8.17 5.05 4.42
C LEU A 110 -7.35 4.28 3.38
N TRP A 111 -6.05 4.23 3.55
CA TRP A 111 -5.15 3.46 2.67
C TRP A 111 -5.47 1.96 2.71
N ALA A 112 -5.63 1.40 3.92
CA ALA A 112 -6.06 0.01 4.10
C ALA A 112 -7.43 -0.26 3.45
N ALA A 113 -8.41 0.64 3.66
CA ALA A 113 -9.72 0.53 3.02
C ALA A 113 -9.64 0.55 1.49
N GLY A 114 -8.75 1.40 0.93
CA GLY A 114 -8.47 1.43 -0.51
C GLY A 114 -7.91 0.12 -1.04
N LEU A 115 -6.97 -0.50 -0.33
CA LEU A 115 -6.40 -1.80 -0.69
C LEU A 115 -7.45 -2.93 -0.64
N LEU A 116 -8.29 -2.91 0.39
CA LEU A 116 -9.41 -3.86 0.50
C LEU A 116 -10.41 -3.66 -0.65
N ALA A 117 -10.75 -2.42 -0.97
CA ALA A 117 -11.62 -2.11 -2.10
C ALA A 117 -11.02 -2.61 -3.43
N LEU A 118 -9.71 -2.41 -3.65
CA LEU A 118 -9.01 -2.91 -4.83
C LEU A 118 -9.05 -4.45 -4.91
N TYR A 119 -8.84 -5.13 -3.79
CA TYR A 119 -8.97 -6.59 -3.72
C TYR A 119 -10.36 -7.07 -4.17
N LEU A 120 -11.41 -6.39 -3.71
CA LEU A 120 -12.81 -6.75 -4.00
C LEU A 120 -13.25 -6.39 -5.42
N ILE A 121 -12.76 -5.27 -5.98
CA ILE A 121 -13.14 -4.78 -7.32
C ILE A 121 -12.40 -5.55 -8.43
N GLY A 122 -11.15 -5.91 -8.20
CA GLY A 122 -10.30 -6.58 -9.19
C GLY A 122 -9.30 -5.65 -9.89
N ASP A 123 -8.64 -6.18 -10.94
CA ASP A 123 -7.48 -5.54 -11.60
C ASP A 123 -7.84 -4.27 -12.40
N GLY A 124 -9.07 -4.15 -12.89
CA GLY A 124 -9.46 -3.08 -13.80
C GLY A 124 -8.86 -3.20 -15.21
N PRO A 125 -9.13 -2.22 -16.09
CA PRO A 125 -8.61 -2.23 -17.45
C PRO A 125 -7.10 -1.94 -17.49
N TYR A 126 -6.47 -2.29 -18.62
CA TYR A 126 -5.03 -2.08 -18.86
C TYR A 126 -4.09 -2.77 -17.87
N ALA A 127 -4.55 -3.81 -17.17
CA ALA A 127 -3.69 -4.67 -16.37
C ALA A 127 -2.82 -5.55 -17.28
N LEU A 128 -1.50 -5.57 -17.03
CA LEU A 128 -0.57 -6.37 -17.82
C LEU A 128 -0.76 -7.88 -17.57
N ARG A 129 -1.00 -8.25 -16.31
CA ARG A 129 -1.29 -9.63 -15.89
C ARG A 129 -2.44 -9.64 -14.89
N PRO A 130 -3.68 -9.65 -15.37
CA PRO A 130 -4.83 -9.68 -14.47
C PRO A 130 -4.94 -11.01 -13.74
N THR A 131 -5.43 -10.97 -12.50
CA THR A 131 -5.63 -12.13 -11.63
C THR A 131 -6.59 -13.15 -12.25
N ASN A 132 -7.64 -12.68 -12.92
CA ASN A 132 -8.64 -13.52 -13.60
C ASN A 132 -8.58 -13.31 -15.12
N SER A 133 -7.71 -14.07 -15.79
CA SER A 133 -7.61 -14.06 -17.26
C SER A 133 -8.77 -14.76 -17.98
N ALA A 134 -9.65 -15.43 -17.26
CA ALA A 134 -10.65 -16.34 -17.83
C ALA A 134 -11.99 -15.71 -18.27
N LYS A 135 -12.13 -14.38 -18.20
CA LYS A 135 -13.36 -13.67 -18.62
C LYS A 135 -13.02 -12.41 -19.43
N ARG A 136 -12.51 -12.59 -20.62
CA ARG A 136 -12.58 -11.62 -21.72
C ARG A 136 -13.39 -12.16 -22.85
#